data_23581d1a7dd0272c5707ce9b21a0dafc
#
_entry.id   23581d1a7dd0272c5707ce9b21a0dafc
#
_cell.length_a   1.000
_cell.length_b   1.000
_cell.length_c   1.000
_cell.angle_alpha   90.00
_cell.angle_beta   90.00
_cell.angle_gamma   90.00
#
_symmetry.space_group_name_H-M   'P 1'
#
loop_
_entity.id
_entity.type
_entity.pdbx_description
1 polymer ?
#
loop_
_entity_poly.entity_id
_entity_poly.type
_entity_poly.pdbx_seq_one_letter_code
_entity_poly.pdbx_strand_id
1 'polypeptide(L)'
;DVRVYLKLNLGNLYHELCHRYLHSGQLEQELPRMYKSTLYLLQNLHWLRTGVYPMNTSELEACLCGTDRQILLTAAQYKQGEAVDAKEAFEQLFDWSAELLRQL
;
A
#
# COMPACT_ATOMS: atom_id res chain seq x y z
N ASP A 1 -18.41 6.41 3.87
CA ASP A 1 -18.33 4.96 3.71
C ASP A 1 -16.90 4.52 3.45
N VAL A 2 -16.43 3.57 4.24
CA VAL A 2 -15.05 3.07 4.18
C VAL A 2 -14.74 2.46 2.80
N ARG A 3 -15.68 1.73 2.23
CA ARG A 3 -15.48 1.11 0.91
C ARG A 3 -15.28 2.16 -0.19
N VAL A 4 -16.05 3.23 -0.16
CA VAL A 4 -15.91 4.33 -1.12
C VAL A 4 -14.57 5.02 -0.96
N TYR A 5 -14.17 5.27 0.30
CA TYR A 5 -12.87 5.84 0.62
C TYR A 5 -11.73 4.97 0.06
N LEU A 6 -11.80 3.66 0.29
CA LEU A 6 -10.78 2.73 -0.18
C LEU A 6 -10.72 2.70 -1.70
N LYS A 7 -11.85 2.61 -2.37
CA LYS A 7 -11.88 2.59 -3.84
C LYS A 7 -11.27 3.85 -4.42
N LEU A 8 -11.61 5.02 -3.87
CA LEU A 8 -11.11 6.29 -4.37
C LEU A 8 -9.60 6.40 -4.18
N ASN A 9 -9.11 6.16 -2.97
CA ASN A 9 -7.70 6.34 -2.66
C ASN A 9 -6.83 5.26 -3.30
N LEU A 10 -7.30 4.03 -3.32
CA LEU A 10 -6.60 2.93 -3.98
C LEU A 10 -6.55 3.14 -5.49
N GLY A 11 -7.66 3.63 -6.06
CA GLY A 11 -7.72 3.97 -7.48
C GLY A 11 -6.74 5.05 -7.86
N ASN A 12 -6.61 6.08 -7.01
CA ASN A 12 -5.63 7.15 -7.22
C ASN A 12 -4.20 6.62 -7.16
N LEU A 13 -3.93 5.74 -6.20
CA LEU A 13 -2.61 5.10 -6.09
C LEU A 13 -2.29 4.28 -7.34
N TYR A 14 -3.22 3.45 -7.77
CA TYR A 14 -3.04 2.61 -8.96
C TYR A 14 -2.80 3.46 -10.20
N HIS A 15 -3.58 4.52 -10.36
CA HIS A 15 -3.42 5.45 -11.48
C HIS A 15 -2.03 6.10 -11.47
N GLU A 16 -1.57 6.52 -10.30
CA GLU A 16 -0.25 7.11 -10.15
C GLU A 16 0.85 6.11 -10.50
N LEU A 17 0.70 4.86 -10.07
CA LEU A 17 1.66 3.79 -10.40
C LEU A 17 1.73 3.56 -11.91
N CYS A 18 0.59 3.53 -12.60
CA CYS A 18 0.56 3.40 -14.06
C CYS A 18 1.28 4.57 -14.72
N HIS A 19 1.04 5.79 -14.26
CA HIS A 19 1.67 6.99 -14.79
C HIS A 19 3.19 6.94 -14.60
N ARG A 20 3.66 6.57 -13.41
CA ARG A 20 5.10 6.48 -13.09
C ARG A 20 5.79 5.37 -13.87
N TYR A 21 5.09 4.28 -14.15
CA TYR A 21 5.64 3.21 -14.99
C TYR A 21 5.99 3.73 -16.38
N LEU A 22 5.12 4.59 -16.94
CA LEU A 22 5.30 5.14 -18.28
C LEU A 22 6.34 6.29 -18.32
N HIS A 23 6.58 6.94 -17.17
CA HIS A 23 7.47 8.10 -17.07
C HIS A 23 8.48 7.91 -15.95
N SER A 24 9.29 6.87 -16.05
CA SER A 24 10.01 6.21 -14.96
C SER A 24 11.18 6.96 -14.32
N GLY A 25 11.47 8.19 -14.69
CA GLY A 25 12.69 8.88 -14.25
C GLY A 25 12.82 9.15 -12.75
N GLN A 26 11.73 9.05 -11.96
CA GLN A 26 11.73 9.42 -10.54
C GLN A 26 11.09 8.35 -9.66
N LEU A 27 10.98 7.12 -10.15
CA LEU A 27 10.28 6.06 -9.42
C LEU A 27 10.86 5.82 -8.03
N GLU A 28 12.19 5.74 -7.93
CA GLU A 28 12.85 5.47 -6.65
C GLU A 28 12.57 6.55 -5.60
N GLN A 29 12.39 7.78 -6.04
CA GLN A 29 12.11 8.90 -5.14
C GLN A 29 10.67 8.94 -4.69
N GLU A 30 9.75 8.43 -5.51
CA GLU A 30 8.32 8.47 -5.24
C GLU A 30 7.80 7.28 -4.43
N LEU A 31 8.46 6.12 -4.55
CA LEU A 31 8.00 4.90 -3.88
C LEU A 31 7.87 5.03 -2.36
N PRO A 32 8.81 5.66 -1.64
CA PRO A 32 8.64 5.82 -0.19
C PRO A 32 7.34 6.53 0.19
N ARG A 33 6.98 7.57 -0.55
CA ARG A 33 5.74 8.32 -0.32
C ARG A 33 4.51 7.47 -0.61
N MET A 34 4.57 6.70 -1.70
CA MET A 34 3.47 5.81 -2.09
C MET A 34 3.25 4.73 -1.02
N TYR A 35 4.33 4.12 -0.52
CA TYR A 35 4.23 3.12 0.54
C TYR A 35 3.75 3.72 1.86
N LYS A 36 4.13 4.95 2.15
CA LYS A 36 3.62 5.63 3.34
C LYS A 36 2.09 5.77 3.29
N SER A 37 1.54 6.06 2.12
CA SER A 37 0.10 6.19 1.96
C SER A 37 -0.64 4.86 2.13
N THR A 38 0.02 3.72 1.89
CA THR A 38 -0.60 2.40 2.02
C THR A 38 -0.97 2.08 3.47
N LEU A 39 -0.32 2.70 4.44
CA LEU A 39 -0.62 2.46 5.84
C LEU A 39 -2.09 2.79 6.14
N TYR A 40 -2.56 3.94 5.67
CA TYR A 40 -3.96 4.33 5.84
C TYR A 40 -4.91 3.39 5.10
N LEU A 41 -4.52 2.97 3.90
CA LEU A 41 -5.32 2.01 3.13
C LEU A 41 -5.45 0.68 3.87
N LEU A 42 -4.37 0.17 4.43
CA LEU A 42 -4.37 -1.09 5.18
C LEU A 42 -5.21 -0.98 6.46
N GLN A 43 -5.11 0.14 7.17
CA GLN A 43 -5.91 0.37 8.36
C GLN A 43 -7.40 0.36 8.05
N ASN A 44 -7.79 1.05 7.00
CA ASN A 44 -9.20 1.12 6.59
C ASN A 44 -9.69 -0.21 6.01
N LEU A 45 -8.83 -0.94 5.32
CA LEU A 45 -9.15 -2.26 4.81
C LEU A 45 -9.43 -3.23 5.96
N HIS A 46 -8.59 -3.21 6.98
CA HIS A 46 -8.79 -4.02 8.18
C HIS A 46 -10.12 -3.66 8.86
N TRP A 47 -10.41 -2.38 8.98
CA TRP A 47 -11.68 -1.92 9.54
C TRP A 47 -12.87 -2.43 8.73
N LEU A 48 -12.79 -2.35 7.41
CA LEU A 48 -13.86 -2.85 6.53
C LEU A 48 -14.09 -4.35 6.72
N ARG A 49 -13.01 -5.12 6.89
CA ARG A 49 -13.07 -6.58 6.99
C ARG A 49 -13.52 -7.08 8.37
N THR A 50 -13.13 -6.39 9.42
CA THR A 50 -13.31 -6.88 10.81
C THR A 50 -14.23 -6.02 11.66
N GLY A 51 -14.50 -4.78 11.25
CA GLY A 51 -15.25 -3.83 12.07
C GLY A 51 -14.44 -3.22 13.20
N VAL A 52 -13.12 -3.51 13.27
CA VAL A 52 -12.23 -2.99 14.31
C VAL A 52 -11.12 -2.17 13.65
N TYR A 53 -10.94 -0.93 14.11
CA TYR A 53 -9.87 -0.07 13.62
C TYR A 53 -8.60 -0.34 14.44
N PRO A 54 -7.46 -0.64 13.78
CA PRO A 54 -6.22 -0.94 14.52
C PRO A 54 -5.68 0.34 15.17
N MET A 55 -5.25 0.22 16.43
CA MET A 55 -4.79 1.37 17.22
C MET A 55 -3.39 1.85 16.82
N ASN A 56 -2.55 0.93 16.30
CA ASN A 56 -1.17 1.25 15.92
C ASN A 56 -0.67 0.25 14.88
N THR A 57 0.54 0.52 14.37
CA THR A 57 1.15 -0.32 13.34
C THR A 57 1.42 -1.74 13.81
N SER A 58 1.78 -1.92 15.09
CA SER A 58 2.05 -3.25 15.64
C SER A 58 0.81 -4.13 15.64
N GLU A 59 -0.34 -3.57 16.01
CA GLU A 59 -1.62 -4.30 15.96
C GLU A 59 -1.96 -4.66 14.53
N LEU A 60 -1.77 -3.72 13.60
CA LEU A 60 -2.05 -3.95 12.20
C LEU A 60 -1.17 -5.06 11.65
N GLU A 61 0.13 -5.05 11.96
CA GLU A 61 1.06 -6.09 11.53
C GLU A 61 0.64 -7.47 12.03
N ALA A 62 0.19 -7.55 13.27
CA ALA A 62 -0.25 -8.81 13.86
C ALA A 62 -1.49 -9.39 13.18
N CYS A 63 -2.32 -8.54 12.60
CA CYS A 63 -3.58 -8.94 11.96
C CYS A 63 -3.44 -9.25 10.48
N LEU A 64 -2.40 -8.73 9.82
CA LEU A 64 -2.23 -8.90 8.38
C LEU A 64 -1.48 -10.18 8.04
N CYS A 65 -1.77 -10.72 6.86
CA CYS A 65 -1.09 -11.89 6.32
C CYS A 65 -0.97 -11.77 4.80
N GLY A 66 -0.14 -12.63 4.19
CA GLY A 66 0.02 -12.67 2.75
C GLY A 66 0.56 -11.36 2.18
N THR A 67 0.00 -10.94 1.05
CA THR A 67 0.47 -9.74 0.33
C THR A 67 0.24 -8.46 1.12
N ASP A 68 -0.85 -8.36 1.88
CA ASP A 68 -1.11 -7.19 2.71
C ASP A 68 0.01 -6.97 3.72
N ARG A 69 0.47 -8.04 4.35
CA ARG A 69 1.59 -7.97 5.28
C ARG A 69 2.89 -7.58 4.59
N GLN A 70 3.13 -8.08 3.38
CA GLN A 70 4.31 -7.72 2.59
C GLN A 70 4.36 -6.22 2.30
N ILE A 71 3.23 -5.64 1.95
CA ILE A 71 3.13 -4.19 1.72
C ILE A 71 3.50 -3.42 2.99
N LEU A 72 2.96 -3.83 4.14
CA LEU A 72 3.26 -3.17 5.41
C LEU A 72 4.74 -3.27 5.77
N LEU A 73 5.35 -4.44 5.57
CA LEU A 73 6.77 -4.64 5.86
C LEU A 73 7.66 -3.79 4.97
N THR A 74 7.34 -3.67 3.68
CA THR A 74 8.10 -2.83 2.75
C THR A 74 7.97 -1.35 3.14
N ALA A 75 6.77 -0.92 3.54
CA ALA A 75 6.56 0.45 4.02
C ALA A 75 7.44 0.73 5.25
N ALA A 76 7.55 -0.24 6.17
CA ALA A 76 8.38 -0.12 7.35
C ALA A 76 9.88 -0.01 6.99
N GLN A 77 10.33 -0.77 5.99
CA GLN A 77 11.70 -0.70 5.50
C GLN A 77 12.03 0.71 4.98
N TYR A 78 11.14 1.29 4.17
CA TYR A 78 11.32 2.66 3.69
C TYR A 78 11.37 3.66 4.85
N LYS A 79 10.48 3.52 5.82
CA LYS A 79 10.43 4.42 6.97
C LYS A 79 11.73 4.39 7.78
N GLN A 80 12.37 3.21 7.88
CA GLN A 80 13.60 3.03 8.63
C GLN A 80 14.85 3.39 7.82
N GLY A 81 14.69 3.78 6.56
CA GLY A 81 15.82 4.13 5.70
C GLY A 81 16.60 2.94 5.18
N GLU A 82 16.01 1.75 5.22
CA GLU A 82 16.66 0.55 4.70
C GLU A 82 16.67 0.56 3.18
N ALA A 83 17.65 -0.11 2.59
CA ALA A 83 17.75 -0.27 1.15
C ALA A 83 16.64 -1.19 0.66
N VAL A 84 15.87 -0.72 -0.33
CA VAL A 84 14.77 -1.48 -0.93
C VAL A 84 14.97 -1.48 -2.44
N ASP A 85 14.82 -2.65 -3.07
CA ASP A 85 14.86 -2.74 -4.53
C ASP A 85 13.62 -2.06 -5.10
N ALA A 86 13.82 -0.95 -5.83
CA ALA A 86 12.72 -0.14 -6.33
C ALA A 86 11.86 -0.89 -7.34
N LYS A 87 12.46 -1.72 -8.19
CA LYS A 87 11.71 -2.48 -9.19
C LYS A 87 10.79 -3.49 -8.52
N GLU A 88 11.30 -4.24 -7.56
CA GLU A 88 10.50 -5.21 -6.82
C GLU A 88 9.40 -4.53 -6.01
N ALA A 89 9.73 -3.42 -5.35
CA ALA A 89 8.76 -2.66 -4.58
C ALA A 89 7.65 -2.10 -5.47
N PHE A 90 7.99 -1.62 -6.66
CA PHE A 90 7.00 -1.14 -7.62
C PHE A 90 6.06 -2.27 -8.06
N GLU A 91 6.62 -3.40 -8.48
CA GLU A 91 5.83 -4.54 -8.94
C GLU A 91 4.90 -5.06 -7.84
N GLN A 92 5.42 -5.15 -6.62
CA GLN A 92 4.64 -5.59 -5.47
C GLN A 92 3.45 -4.66 -5.22
N LEU A 93 3.69 -3.36 -5.22
CA LEU A 93 2.65 -2.37 -4.97
C LEU A 93 1.62 -2.33 -6.10
N PHE A 94 2.10 -2.42 -7.34
CA PHE A 94 1.25 -2.46 -8.53
C PHE A 94 0.31 -3.66 -8.49
N ASP A 95 0.85 -4.85 -8.27
CA ASP A 95 0.06 -6.08 -8.24
C ASP A 95 -0.94 -6.07 -7.09
N TRP A 96 -0.52 -5.63 -5.90
CA TRP A 96 -1.38 -5.55 -4.74
C TRP A 96 -2.55 -4.59 -4.98
N SER A 97 -2.27 -3.40 -5.48
CA SER A 97 -3.32 -2.39 -5.71
C SER A 97 -4.31 -2.84 -6.79
N ALA A 98 -3.84 -3.45 -7.86
CA ALA A 98 -4.68 -3.97 -8.92
C ALA A 98 -5.61 -5.07 -8.42
N GLU A 99 -5.08 -6.02 -7.65
CA GLU A 99 -5.86 -7.12 -7.10
C GLU A 99 -6.88 -6.64 -6.09
N LEU A 100 -6.50 -5.73 -5.22
CA LEU A 100 -7.40 -5.20 -4.19
C LEU A 100 -8.56 -4.41 -4.83
N LEU A 101 -8.28 -3.64 -5.88
CA LEU A 101 -9.33 -2.93 -6.62
C LEU A 101 -10.37 -3.89 -7.20
N ARG A 102 -9.92 -5.06 -7.68
CA ARG A 102 -10.86 -6.06 -8.20
C ARG A 102 -11.74 -6.64 -7.10
N GLN A 103 -11.25 -6.72 -5.88
CA GLN A 103 -11.99 -7.26 -4.75
C GLN A 103 -12.99 -6.26 -4.14
N LEU A 104 -12.73 -5.00 -4.30
CA LEU A 104 -13.59 -3.95 -3.76
C LEU A 104 -14.75 -3.64 -4.71
#